data_206e5c694577e568aa124afede56cb62
#
_entry.id   206e5c694577e568aa124afede56cb62
#
_cell.length_a   1.000
_cell.length_b   1.000
_cell.length_c   1.000
_cell.angle_alpha   90.00
_cell.angle_beta   90.00
_cell.angle_gamma   90.00
#
_symmetry.space_group_name_H-M   'P 1'
#
loop_
_entity.id
_entity.type
_entity.pdbx_description
1 polymer ?
#
loop_
_entity_poly.entity_id
_entity_poly.type
_entity_poly.pdbx_seq_one_letter_code
_entity_poly.pdbx_strand_id
1 'polypeptide(L)'
;YRVLPDEQGVVLRFGKFVTTTQPGLNYHIPYPIERVLTPKVTKVNRIDVGFRSESDSGRSSGVGDVSEESLMLTGDENIVDIDYSVFWVIKDAGKFLFNIQSPLETVKAASETAMREVIAKSRIQSILTEGRSKIENEVQNITQGILDEYGSGIQVTQVQTQKADPPDQVIDAFRDVQAARADMERSKNEAEAYANDVIPRARGEAAKILQAA
;
A
#
# COMPACT_ATOMS: atom_id res chain seq x y z
N TYR A 1 -22.57 -29.56 14.73
CA TYR A 1 -21.77 -28.42 15.19
C TYR A 1 -22.39 -27.12 14.68
N ARG A 2 -22.07 -26.04 15.37
CA ARG A 2 -22.55 -24.71 15.03
C ARG A 2 -21.39 -23.89 14.51
N VAL A 3 -21.57 -23.28 13.34
CA VAL A 3 -20.65 -22.30 12.75
C VAL A 3 -21.22 -20.90 13.01
N LEU A 4 -20.46 -20.02 13.61
CA LEU A 4 -20.90 -18.65 13.91
C LEU A 4 -20.98 -17.82 12.62
N PRO A 5 -21.72 -16.69 12.62
CA PRO A 5 -21.86 -15.83 11.43
C PRO A 5 -20.54 -15.25 10.93
N ASP A 6 -19.54 -15.12 11.78
CA ASP A 6 -18.19 -14.63 11.48
C ASP A 6 -17.20 -15.73 11.10
N GLU A 7 -17.64 -17.00 11.13
CA GLU A 7 -16.82 -18.17 10.87
C GLU A 7 -17.25 -18.91 9.59
N GLN A 8 -16.33 -19.68 9.03
CA GLN A 8 -16.60 -20.65 7.98
C GLN A 8 -16.12 -22.02 8.46
N GLY A 9 -16.96 -23.03 8.37
CA GLY A 9 -16.60 -24.37 8.81
C GLY A 9 -15.85 -25.11 7.71
N VAL A 10 -14.73 -25.71 8.05
CA VAL A 10 -13.89 -26.53 7.15
C VAL A 10 -13.86 -27.94 7.69
N VAL A 11 -14.48 -28.88 6.95
CA VAL A 11 -14.61 -30.28 7.35
C VAL A 11 -13.46 -31.09 6.79
N LEU A 12 -12.77 -31.77 7.70
CA LEU A 12 -11.67 -32.70 7.37
C LEU A 12 -12.13 -34.12 7.67
N ARG A 13 -11.96 -35.05 6.73
CA ARG A 13 -12.17 -36.49 6.94
C ARG A 13 -10.83 -37.19 6.89
N PHE A 14 -10.46 -37.88 7.95
CA PHE A 14 -9.13 -38.49 8.12
C PHE A 14 -7.96 -37.55 7.79
N GLY A 15 -8.10 -36.26 8.13
CA GLY A 15 -7.10 -35.22 7.89
C GLY A 15 -7.13 -34.62 6.47
N LYS A 16 -7.97 -35.12 5.55
CA LYS A 16 -8.11 -34.55 4.19
C LYS A 16 -9.29 -33.60 4.13
N PHE A 17 -9.12 -32.47 3.44
CA PHE A 17 -10.20 -31.54 3.14
C PHE A 17 -11.34 -32.19 2.36
N VAL A 18 -12.56 -32.00 2.79
CA VAL A 18 -13.78 -32.52 2.14
C VAL A 18 -14.66 -31.40 1.64
N THR A 19 -15.04 -30.46 2.50
CA THR A 19 -15.96 -29.39 2.14
C THR A 19 -15.86 -28.21 3.11
N THR A 20 -16.32 -27.05 2.64
CA THR A 20 -16.58 -25.86 3.49
C THR A 20 -18.07 -25.74 3.76
N THR A 21 -18.43 -25.36 4.97
CA THR A 21 -19.81 -25.16 5.40
C THR A 21 -20.08 -23.72 5.76
N GLN A 22 -21.28 -23.27 5.43
CA GLN A 22 -21.79 -21.93 5.73
C GLN A 22 -22.15 -21.79 7.20
N PRO A 23 -22.24 -20.54 7.74
CA PRO A 23 -22.75 -20.28 9.07
C PRO A 23 -24.10 -20.93 9.32
N GLY A 24 -24.26 -21.50 10.53
CA GLY A 24 -25.49 -22.19 10.95
C GLY A 24 -25.22 -23.53 11.61
N LEU A 25 -26.29 -24.35 11.70
CA LEU A 25 -26.22 -25.70 12.23
C LEU A 25 -25.84 -26.66 11.10
N ASN A 26 -24.71 -27.36 11.26
CA ASN A 26 -24.19 -28.32 10.30
C ASN A 26 -23.94 -29.68 10.98
N TYR A 27 -24.09 -30.75 10.23
CA TYR A 27 -23.79 -32.10 10.69
C TYR A 27 -22.41 -32.54 10.20
N HIS A 28 -21.73 -33.33 11.00
CA HIS A 28 -20.51 -34.03 10.62
C HIS A 28 -20.44 -35.37 11.33
N ILE A 29 -19.65 -36.29 10.80
CA ILE A 29 -19.40 -37.59 11.44
C ILE A 29 -18.53 -37.39 12.67
N PRO A 30 -18.84 -38.03 13.82
CA PRO A 30 -18.08 -37.87 15.05
C PRO A 30 -16.59 -38.18 14.91
N TYR A 31 -15.78 -37.50 15.73
CA TYR A 31 -14.38 -37.86 15.92
C TYR A 31 -14.24 -39.38 16.22
N PRO A 32 -13.26 -40.11 15.62
CA PRO A 32 -12.08 -39.59 14.92
C PRO A 32 -12.21 -39.47 13.40
N ILE A 33 -13.37 -39.72 12.81
CA ILE A 33 -13.57 -39.76 11.35
C ILE A 33 -13.50 -38.36 10.75
N GLU A 34 -14.25 -37.43 11.31
CA GLU A 34 -14.25 -36.03 10.87
C GLU A 34 -13.82 -35.07 11.96
N ARG A 35 -13.14 -34.00 11.53
CA ARG A 35 -12.76 -32.87 12.35
C ARG A 35 -13.16 -31.59 11.63
N VAL A 36 -13.69 -30.63 12.38
CA VAL A 36 -14.10 -29.33 11.85
C VAL A 36 -13.16 -28.24 12.38
N LEU A 37 -12.71 -27.38 11.47
CA LEU A 37 -12.00 -26.15 11.80
C LEU A 37 -12.92 -24.97 11.47
N THR A 38 -12.95 -23.96 12.34
CA THR A 38 -13.82 -22.77 12.17
C THR A 38 -13.01 -21.48 12.23
N PRO A 39 -12.23 -21.17 11.15
CA PRO A 39 -11.53 -19.90 11.08
C PRO A 39 -12.51 -18.73 10.93
N LYS A 40 -12.16 -17.58 11.54
CA LYS A 40 -12.93 -16.35 11.45
C LYS A 40 -12.64 -15.65 10.13
N VAL A 41 -13.62 -15.68 9.22
CA VAL A 41 -13.47 -15.13 7.87
C VAL A 41 -13.80 -13.64 7.77
N THR A 42 -14.64 -13.13 8.65
CA THR A 42 -15.03 -11.71 8.64
C THR A 42 -14.08 -10.82 9.44
N LYS A 43 -13.16 -11.42 10.22
CA LYS A 43 -12.18 -10.67 10.98
C LYS A 43 -11.19 -10.02 10.03
N VAL A 44 -11.11 -8.68 10.08
CA VAL A 44 -10.06 -7.93 9.40
C VAL A 44 -8.76 -8.14 10.17
N ASN A 45 -7.77 -8.69 9.49
CA ASN A 45 -6.41 -8.82 9.99
C ASN A 45 -5.58 -7.65 9.47
N ARG A 46 -4.60 -7.21 10.24
CA ARG A 46 -3.69 -6.13 9.90
C ARG A 46 -2.25 -6.64 9.97
N ILE A 47 -1.44 -6.24 9.03
CA ILE A 47 -0.01 -6.46 9.01
C ILE A 47 0.64 -5.10 8.79
N ASP A 48 1.61 -4.77 9.64
CA ASP A 48 2.40 -3.55 9.55
C ASP A 48 3.75 -3.89 8.91
N VAL A 49 4.18 -3.05 7.97
CA VAL A 49 5.44 -3.18 7.24
C VAL A 49 6.21 -1.87 7.35
N GLY A 50 7.50 -1.95 7.66
CA GLY A 50 8.38 -0.82 7.92
C GLY A 50 8.47 -0.47 9.40
N PHE A 51 7.44 -0.73 10.19
CA PHE A 51 7.42 -0.44 11.61
C PHE A 51 6.79 -1.56 12.43
N ARG A 52 7.07 -1.58 13.72
CA ARG A 52 6.44 -2.50 14.68
C ARG A 52 5.57 -1.71 15.64
N SER A 53 4.27 -1.98 15.64
CA SER A 53 3.32 -1.39 16.58
C SER A 53 3.46 -2.04 17.96
N GLU A 54 3.23 -1.26 19.01
CA GLU A 54 3.35 -1.66 20.43
C GLU A 54 2.50 -2.88 20.83
N SER A 55 1.49 -3.24 20.02
CA SER A 55 0.57 -4.36 20.30
C SER A 55 1.17 -5.74 20.01
N ASP A 56 2.27 -5.85 19.29
CA ASP A 56 2.83 -7.15 18.85
C ASP A 56 4.02 -7.62 19.72
N SER A 57 4.57 -6.74 20.54
CA SER A 57 5.63 -7.09 21.48
C SER A 57 5.20 -6.84 22.91
N GLY A 58 4.91 -7.91 23.65
CA GLY A 58 4.61 -7.86 25.08
C GLY A 58 5.76 -7.38 25.99
N ARG A 59 6.63 -6.52 25.46
CA ARG A 59 7.68 -5.78 26.17
C ARG A 59 7.72 -4.36 25.62
N SER A 60 7.58 -3.39 26.52
CA SER A 60 7.68 -1.95 26.27
C SER A 60 9.01 -1.58 25.61
N SER A 61 8.99 -1.47 24.30
CA SER A 61 10.03 -0.79 23.54
C SER A 61 9.27 -0.08 22.42
N GLY A 62 9.43 1.23 22.34
CA GLY A 62 8.68 2.12 21.45
C GLY A 62 8.57 1.63 20.01
N VAL A 63 7.75 2.31 19.22
CA VAL A 63 7.60 2.08 17.78
C VAL A 63 9.01 1.89 17.18
N GLY A 64 9.36 0.65 16.88
CA GLY A 64 10.65 0.30 16.30
C GLY A 64 10.53 0.41 14.79
N ASP A 65 11.27 1.37 14.21
CA ASP A 65 11.48 1.46 12.78
C ASP A 65 12.33 0.28 12.29
N VAL A 66 11.91 -0.39 11.23
CA VAL A 66 12.63 -1.50 10.60
C VAL A 66 13.07 -1.05 9.21
N SER A 67 14.18 -0.30 9.18
CA SER A 67 14.71 0.32 7.96
C SER A 67 14.96 -0.65 6.79
N GLU A 68 15.18 -1.93 7.07
CA GLU A 68 15.33 -2.95 6.02
C GLU A 68 14.03 -3.19 5.23
N GLU A 69 12.88 -2.95 5.86
CA GLU A 69 11.54 -3.14 5.27
C GLU A 69 10.99 -1.83 4.69
N SER A 70 11.35 -0.67 5.26
CA SER A 70 10.78 0.64 4.92
C SER A 70 11.54 1.37 3.82
N LEU A 71 12.87 1.16 3.68
CA LEU A 71 13.67 1.85 2.68
C LEU A 71 13.47 1.28 1.27
N MET A 72 13.08 2.16 0.34
CA MET A 72 12.82 1.80 -1.05
C MET A 72 13.43 2.81 -2.01
N LEU A 73 13.83 2.33 -3.21
CA LEU A 73 14.37 3.17 -4.28
C LEU A 73 13.23 3.55 -5.24
N THR A 74 13.12 4.84 -5.53
CA THR A 74 12.14 5.38 -6.50
C THR A 74 12.67 5.33 -7.93
N GLY A 75 11.78 5.50 -8.92
CA GLY A 75 12.15 5.51 -10.35
C GLY A 75 13.01 6.70 -10.79
N ASP A 76 13.11 7.74 -9.97
CA ASP A 76 13.98 8.90 -10.16
C ASP A 76 15.21 8.87 -9.24
N GLU A 77 15.66 7.65 -8.84
CA GLU A 77 16.92 7.39 -8.13
C GLU A 77 17.01 8.03 -6.73
N ASN A 78 15.86 8.29 -6.10
CA ASN A 78 15.81 8.75 -4.71
C ASN A 78 15.49 7.58 -3.77
N ILE A 79 15.92 7.70 -2.52
CA ILE A 79 15.55 6.77 -1.45
C ILE A 79 14.40 7.38 -0.65
N VAL A 80 13.37 6.57 -0.40
CA VAL A 80 12.23 6.93 0.45
C VAL A 80 12.08 5.92 1.58
N ASP A 81 11.62 6.39 2.72
CA ASP A 81 11.24 5.62 3.89
C ASP A 81 9.72 5.56 3.94
N ILE A 82 9.15 4.34 3.75
CA ILE A 82 7.71 4.13 3.63
C ILE A 82 7.23 3.10 4.62
N ASP A 83 6.37 3.54 5.54
CA ASP A 83 5.64 2.71 6.47
C ASP A 83 4.21 2.52 6.00
N TYR A 84 3.72 1.30 5.96
CA TYR A 84 2.35 1.02 5.54
C TYR A 84 1.74 -0.17 6.27
N SER A 85 0.41 -0.21 6.26
CA SER A 85 -0.37 -1.29 6.84
C SER A 85 -1.22 -1.94 5.76
N VAL A 86 -1.26 -3.27 5.77
CA VAL A 86 -2.11 -4.07 4.87
C VAL A 86 -3.25 -4.66 5.69
N PHE A 87 -4.48 -4.40 5.25
CA PHE A 87 -5.68 -4.98 5.82
C PHE A 87 -6.21 -6.07 4.91
N TRP A 88 -6.52 -7.23 5.47
CA TRP A 88 -6.97 -8.37 4.71
C TRP A 88 -7.95 -9.24 5.50
N VAL A 89 -8.76 -10.00 4.77
CA VAL A 89 -9.74 -10.96 5.31
C VAL A 89 -9.58 -12.31 4.62
N ILE A 90 -10.10 -13.36 5.24
CA ILE A 90 -10.14 -14.69 4.65
C ILE A 90 -11.39 -14.78 3.75
N LYS A 91 -11.20 -14.97 2.45
CA LYS A 91 -12.26 -15.17 1.47
C LYS A 91 -12.68 -16.65 1.36
N ASP A 92 -11.70 -17.53 1.41
CA ASP A 92 -11.89 -18.99 1.30
C ASP A 92 -11.06 -19.68 2.39
N ALA A 93 -11.76 -20.18 3.41
CA ALA A 93 -11.13 -20.83 4.56
C ALA A 93 -10.39 -22.13 4.19
N GLY A 94 -10.87 -22.85 3.18
CA GLY A 94 -10.22 -24.09 2.72
C GLY A 94 -8.86 -23.78 2.08
N LYS A 95 -8.83 -22.85 1.14
CA LYS A 95 -7.56 -22.44 0.51
C LYS A 95 -6.59 -21.83 1.51
N PHE A 96 -7.08 -20.97 2.39
CA PHE A 96 -6.29 -20.34 3.44
C PHE A 96 -5.58 -21.34 4.36
N LEU A 97 -6.24 -22.44 4.72
CA LEU A 97 -5.69 -23.43 5.65
C LEU A 97 -4.75 -24.44 4.99
N PHE A 98 -4.90 -24.71 3.68
CA PHE A 98 -4.21 -25.83 3.03
C PHE A 98 -3.25 -25.44 1.91
N ASN A 99 -3.40 -24.28 1.29
CA ASN A 99 -2.54 -23.87 0.19
C ASN A 99 -1.30 -23.10 0.65
N ILE A 100 -1.35 -22.51 1.85
CA ILE A 100 -0.26 -21.66 2.37
C ILE A 100 0.16 -22.12 3.75
N GLN A 101 1.46 -22.28 3.96
CA GLN A 101 2.02 -22.69 5.25
C GLN A 101 2.04 -21.52 6.25
N SER A 102 2.48 -20.33 5.84
CA SER A 102 2.62 -19.12 6.67
C SER A 102 1.88 -17.95 6.03
N PRO A 103 0.53 -17.85 6.22
CA PRO A 103 -0.25 -16.82 5.55
C PRO A 103 0.20 -15.38 5.83
N LEU A 104 0.57 -15.08 7.09
CA LEU A 104 1.04 -13.74 7.49
C LEU A 104 2.30 -13.34 6.75
N GLU A 105 3.30 -14.22 6.72
CA GLU A 105 4.57 -13.98 6.03
C GLU A 105 4.37 -13.86 4.52
N THR A 106 3.48 -14.68 3.95
CA THR A 106 3.16 -14.65 2.52
C THR A 106 2.50 -13.32 2.13
N VAL A 107 1.52 -12.84 2.91
CA VAL A 107 0.89 -11.53 2.65
C VAL A 107 1.91 -10.41 2.80
N LYS A 108 2.77 -10.47 3.81
CA LYS A 108 3.84 -9.50 4.03
C LYS A 108 4.79 -9.45 2.84
N ALA A 109 5.36 -10.58 2.44
CA ALA A 109 6.31 -10.66 1.32
C ALA A 109 5.67 -10.23 -0.02
N ALA A 110 4.41 -10.61 -0.27
CA ALA A 110 3.67 -10.18 -1.45
C ALA A 110 3.46 -8.66 -1.46
N SER A 111 3.09 -8.08 -0.32
CA SER A 111 2.88 -6.64 -0.21
C SER A 111 4.18 -5.84 -0.32
N GLU A 112 5.28 -6.33 0.25
CA GLU A 112 6.61 -5.72 0.09
C GLU A 112 7.07 -5.72 -1.38
N THR A 113 6.88 -6.84 -2.07
CA THR A 113 7.21 -6.96 -3.49
C THR A 113 6.39 -5.99 -4.33
N ALA A 114 5.07 -5.94 -4.10
CA ALA A 114 4.17 -5.03 -4.79
C ALA A 114 4.51 -3.56 -4.53
N MET A 115 4.79 -3.21 -3.26
CA MET A 115 5.16 -1.83 -2.89
C MET A 115 6.46 -1.42 -3.59
N ARG A 116 7.51 -2.24 -3.52
CA ARG A 116 8.78 -1.97 -4.20
C ARG A 116 8.61 -1.82 -5.70
N GLU A 117 7.77 -2.63 -6.34
CA GLU A 117 7.49 -2.52 -7.77
C GLU A 117 6.83 -1.20 -8.14
N VAL A 118 5.81 -0.76 -7.38
CA VAL A 118 5.09 0.50 -7.62
C VAL A 118 5.98 1.70 -7.36
N ILE A 119 6.73 1.69 -6.25
CA ILE A 119 7.65 2.78 -5.89
C ILE A 119 8.78 2.92 -6.89
N ALA A 120 9.35 1.82 -7.38
CA ALA A 120 10.40 1.82 -8.41
C ALA A 120 9.94 2.43 -9.76
N LYS A 121 8.64 2.45 -10.02
CA LYS A 121 8.04 3.10 -11.21
C LYS A 121 7.60 4.54 -10.94
N SER A 122 7.56 4.96 -9.69
CA SER A 122 7.03 6.25 -9.25
C SER A 122 8.15 7.27 -9.02
N ARG A 123 7.84 8.56 -9.19
CA ARG A 123 8.73 9.66 -8.81
C ARG A 123 8.49 10.04 -7.36
N ILE A 124 9.55 10.42 -6.65
CA ILE A 124 9.48 10.79 -5.23
C ILE A 124 8.42 11.86 -4.97
N GLN A 125 8.28 12.85 -5.83
CA GLN A 125 7.30 13.91 -5.66
C GLN A 125 5.87 13.40 -5.67
N SER A 126 5.52 12.42 -6.52
CA SER A 126 4.19 11.80 -6.55
C SER A 126 3.91 10.99 -5.28
N ILE A 127 4.94 10.38 -4.70
CA ILE A 127 4.83 9.58 -3.47
C ILE A 127 4.54 10.48 -2.26
N LEU A 128 5.19 11.64 -2.20
CA LEU A 128 5.08 12.59 -1.08
C LEU A 128 3.80 13.44 -1.11
N THR A 129 3.09 13.53 -2.26
CA THR A 129 1.94 14.41 -2.46
C THR A 129 0.64 13.64 -2.73
N GLU A 130 -0.05 14.01 -3.79
CA GLU A 130 -1.40 13.48 -4.13
C GLU A 130 -1.41 12.05 -4.70
N GLY A 131 -0.24 11.48 -4.98
CA GLY A 131 -0.13 10.14 -5.55
C GLY A 131 -0.42 8.97 -4.60
N ARG A 132 -0.56 9.22 -3.28
CA ARG A 132 -0.71 8.15 -2.26
C ARG A 132 -1.85 7.19 -2.56
N SER A 133 -3.05 7.71 -2.78
CA SER A 133 -4.23 6.86 -3.04
C SER A 133 -4.09 6.01 -4.31
N LYS A 134 -3.41 6.53 -5.33
CA LYS A 134 -3.12 5.78 -6.55
C LYS A 134 -2.14 4.64 -6.27
N ILE A 135 -1.08 4.93 -5.52
CA ILE A 135 -0.07 3.95 -5.11
C ILE A 135 -0.71 2.85 -4.26
N GLU A 136 -1.50 3.22 -3.25
CA GLU A 136 -2.21 2.27 -2.37
C GLU A 136 -3.11 1.32 -3.16
N ASN A 137 -3.89 1.83 -4.13
CA ASN A 137 -4.75 1.02 -4.98
C ASN A 137 -3.94 0.11 -5.92
N GLU A 138 -2.85 0.60 -6.48
CA GLU A 138 -1.98 -0.18 -7.37
C GLU A 138 -1.28 -1.30 -6.60
N VAL A 139 -0.75 -1.01 -5.42
CA VAL A 139 -0.16 -2.01 -4.51
C VAL A 139 -1.20 -3.04 -4.09
N GLN A 140 -2.42 -2.61 -3.74
CA GLN A 140 -3.51 -3.53 -3.41
C GLN A 140 -3.80 -4.50 -4.55
N ASN A 141 -3.89 -4.00 -5.78
CA ASN A 141 -4.19 -4.82 -6.97
C ASN A 141 -3.07 -5.82 -7.27
N ILE A 142 -1.80 -5.38 -7.22
CA ILE A 142 -0.65 -6.26 -7.46
C ILE A 142 -0.56 -7.32 -6.35
N THR A 143 -0.68 -6.92 -5.08
CA THR A 143 -0.68 -7.84 -3.94
C THR A 143 -1.79 -8.88 -4.07
N GLN A 144 -3.01 -8.44 -4.43
CA GLN A 144 -4.13 -9.35 -4.66
C GLN A 144 -3.84 -10.32 -5.80
N GLY A 145 -3.26 -9.84 -6.91
CA GLY A 145 -2.86 -10.68 -8.04
C GLY A 145 -1.89 -11.80 -7.64
N ILE A 146 -0.86 -11.46 -6.87
CA ILE A 146 0.13 -12.43 -6.35
C ILE A 146 -0.55 -13.47 -5.43
N LEU A 147 -1.41 -13.00 -4.52
CA LEU A 147 -2.13 -13.89 -3.60
C LEU A 147 -3.15 -14.79 -4.29
N ASP A 148 -3.76 -14.34 -5.39
CA ASP A 148 -4.67 -15.12 -6.20
C ASP A 148 -3.92 -16.19 -7.03
N GLU A 149 -2.73 -15.87 -7.54
CA GLU A 149 -1.86 -16.81 -8.24
C GLU A 149 -1.44 -17.96 -7.31
N TYR A 150 -1.12 -17.66 -6.06
CA TYR A 150 -0.84 -18.68 -5.05
C TYR A 150 -2.09 -19.44 -4.55
N GLY A 151 -3.29 -19.03 -4.98
CA GLY A 151 -4.54 -19.61 -4.52
C GLY A 151 -4.72 -19.50 -3.00
N SER A 152 -4.29 -18.39 -2.42
CA SER A 152 -4.20 -18.16 -0.97
C SER A 152 -5.55 -18.20 -0.24
N GLY A 153 -6.65 -17.91 -0.93
CA GLY A 153 -7.95 -17.71 -0.29
C GLY A 153 -8.04 -16.45 0.57
N ILE A 154 -7.10 -15.50 0.39
CA ILE A 154 -7.03 -14.21 1.10
C ILE A 154 -7.53 -13.11 0.17
N GLN A 155 -8.24 -12.14 0.74
CA GLN A 155 -8.64 -10.91 0.07
C GLN A 155 -8.03 -9.71 0.78
N VAL A 156 -7.24 -8.92 0.06
CA VAL A 156 -6.72 -7.64 0.54
C VAL A 156 -7.84 -6.61 0.47
N THR A 157 -8.20 -6.06 1.62
CA THR A 157 -9.29 -5.09 1.74
C THR A 157 -8.79 -3.68 1.45
N GLN A 158 -7.63 -3.34 2.00
CA GLN A 158 -7.04 -2.01 1.90
C GLN A 158 -5.54 -2.08 2.16
N VAL A 159 -4.79 -1.22 1.47
CA VAL A 159 -3.42 -0.86 1.82
C VAL A 159 -3.44 0.60 2.24
N GLN A 160 -2.81 0.93 3.36
CA GLN A 160 -2.78 2.28 3.91
C GLN A 160 -1.34 2.68 4.23
N THR A 161 -0.86 3.74 3.61
CA THR A 161 0.44 4.34 3.90
C THR A 161 0.35 5.19 5.16
N GLN A 162 1.20 4.92 6.14
CA GLN A 162 1.29 5.67 7.41
C GLN A 162 2.26 6.83 7.27
N LYS A 163 3.46 6.54 6.78
CA LYS A 163 4.56 7.48 6.61
C LYS A 163 5.16 7.31 5.21
N ALA A 164 5.54 8.38 4.57
CA ALA A 164 6.33 8.38 3.35
C ALA A 164 7.18 9.64 3.34
N ASP A 165 8.44 9.50 3.72
CA ASP A 165 9.38 10.62 3.87
C ASP A 165 10.75 10.24 3.27
N PRO A 166 11.59 11.22 2.90
CA PRO A 166 13.00 10.96 2.66
C PRO A 166 13.67 10.49 3.96
N PRO A 167 14.70 9.62 3.89
CA PRO A 167 15.47 9.23 5.08
C PRO A 167 16.02 10.44 5.83
N ASP A 168 16.05 10.36 7.17
CA ASP A 168 16.48 11.47 8.05
C ASP A 168 17.84 12.06 7.67
N GLN A 169 18.76 11.23 7.18
CA GLN A 169 20.11 11.63 6.79
C GLN A 169 20.15 12.61 5.60
N VAL A 170 19.11 12.65 4.76
CA VAL A 170 19.07 13.47 3.54
C VAL A 170 17.96 14.51 3.55
N ILE A 171 17.18 14.62 4.62
CA ILE A 171 16.04 15.54 4.74
C ILE A 171 16.44 16.99 4.44
N ASP A 172 17.56 17.47 5.01
CA ASP A 172 17.99 18.86 4.83
C ASP A 172 18.41 19.13 3.39
N ALA A 173 19.18 18.22 2.77
CA ALA A 173 19.57 18.33 1.37
C ALA A 173 18.34 18.27 0.44
N PHE A 174 17.36 17.45 0.76
CA PHE A 174 16.11 17.36 -0.02
C PHE A 174 15.30 18.66 0.07
N ARG A 175 15.22 19.28 1.26
CA ARG A 175 14.56 20.59 1.45
C ARG A 175 15.23 21.69 0.65
N ASP A 176 16.56 21.72 0.62
CA ASP A 176 17.33 22.70 -0.17
C ASP A 176 17.03 22.55 -1.67
N VAL A 177 16.97 21.33 -2.19
CA VAL A 177 16.59 21.06 -3.57
C VAL A 177 15.16 21.51 -3.88
N GLN A 178 14.22 21.27 -2.97
CA GLN A 178 12.83 21.71 -3.14
C GLN A 178 12.72 23.24 -3.12
N ALA A 179 13.45 23.91 -2.22
CA ALA A 179 13.50 25.36 -2.17
C ALA A 179 14.07 25.94 -3.49
N ALA A 180 15.18 25.39 -3.99
CA ALA A 180 15.78 25.82 -5.26
C ALA A 180 14.84 25.62 -6.45
N ARG A 181 14.08 24.51 -6.50
CA ARG A 181 13.06 24.27 -7.54
C ARG A 181 11.94 25.31 -7.47
N ALA A 182 11.42 25.57 -6.26
CA ALA A 182 10.38 26.59 -6.07
C ALA A 182 10.86 27.99 -6.49
N ASP A 183 12.10 28.34 -6.19
CA ASP A 183 12.72 29.61 -6.62
C ASP A 183 12.88 29.68 -8.14
N MET A 184 13.27 28.60 -8.77
CA MET A 184 13.36 28.51 -10.23
C MET A 184 11.98 28.70 -10.88
N GLU A 185 10.93 28.02 -10.39
CA GLU A 185 9.57 28.17 -10.89
C GLU A 185 9.03 29.59 -10.68
N ARG A 186 9.30 30.18 -9.51
CA ARG A 186 8.92 31.58 -9.23
C ARG A 186 9.59 32.53 -10.23
N SER A 187 10.90 32.42 -10.42
CA SER A 187 11.64 33.26 -11.37
C SER A 187 11.15 33.08 -12.81
N LYS A 188 10.81 31.85 -13.20
CA LYS A 188 10.22 31.56 -14.51
C LYS A 188 8.85 32.23 -14.66
N ASN A 189 7.96 32.09 -13.67
CA ASN A 189 6.62 32.69 -13.69
C ASN A 189 6.70 34.23 -13.71
N GLU A 190 7.62 34.84 -12.97
CA GLU A 190 7.88 36.27 -12.97
C GLU A 190 8.35 36.75 -14.35
N ALA A 191 9.28 36.00 -14.98
CA ALA A 191 9.76 36.32 -16.33
C ALA A 191 8.66 36.16 -17.39
N GLU A 192 7.83 35.14 -17.30
CA GLU A 192 6.67 34.93 -18.18
C GLU A 192 5.63 36.05 -17.99
N ALA A 193 5.33 36.44 -16.75
CA ALA A 193 4.42 37.55 -16.45
C ALA A 193 4.95 38.86 -17.03
N TYR A 194 6.23 39.14 -16.85
CA TYR A 194 6.89 40.32 -17.42
C TYR A 194 6.83 40.32 -18.96
N ALA A 195 7.12 39.20 -19.61
CA ALA A 195 7.04 39.08 -21.06
C ALA A 195 5.60 39.29 -21.56
N ASN A 196 4.61 38.73 -20.86
CA ASN A 196 3.18 38.89 -21.19
C ASN A 196 2.63 40.31 -20.97
N ASP A 197 3.27 41.14 -20.14
CA ASP A 197 2.93 42.57 -20.00
C ASP A 197 3.63 43.44 -21.06
N VAL A 198 4.94 43.28 -21.20
CA VAL A 198 5.76 44.17 -22.04
C VAL A 198 5.49 43.95 -23.55
N ILE A 199 5.40 42.70 -24.01
CA ILE A 199 5.26 42.41 -25.44
C ILE A 199 3.91 42.92 -26.01
N PRO A 200 2.74 42.69 -25.39
CA PRO A 200 1.48 43.25 -25.90
C PRO A 200 1.42 44.77 -25.82
N ARG A 201 2.00 45.37 -24.76
CA ARG A 201 2.07 46.82 -24.62
C ARG A 201 2.89 47.44 -25.75
N ALA A 202 4.08 46.93 -26.01
CA ALA A 202 4.95 47.40 -27.10
C ALA A 202 4.30 47.24 -28.49
N ARG A 203 3.59 46.10 -28.72
CA ARG A 203 2.82 45.88 -29.96
C ARG A 203 1.67 46.89 -30.10
N GLY A 204 0.98 47.16 -28.99
CA GLY A 204 -0.13 48.17 -28.98
C GLY A 204 0.39 49.59 -29.25
N GLU A 205 1.52 49.96 -28.72
CA GLU A 205 2.17 51.28 -28.99
C GLU A 205 2.63 51.38 -30.44
N ALA A 206 3.29 50.33 -30.97
CA ALA A 206 3.69 50.32 -32.37
C ALA A 206 2.48 50.42 -33.31
N ALA A 207 1.36 49.72 -33.04
CA ALA A 207 0.16 49.83 -33.83
C ALA A 207 -0.43 51.23 -33.79
N LYS A 208 -0.46 51.91 -32.63
CA LYS A 208 -0.93 53.31 -32.51
C LYS A 208 -0.05 54.25 -33.35
N ILE A 209 1.26 54.12 -33.32
CA ILE A 209 2.17 54.95 -34.12
C ILE A 209 1.92 54.75 -35.60
N LEU A 210 1.75 53.50 -36.07
CA LEU A 210 1.49 53.21 -37.46
C LEU A 210 0.12 53.72 -37.94
N GLN A 211 -0.88 53.83 -37.06
CA GLN A 211 -2.21 54.40 -37.39
C GLN A 211 -2.22 55.95 -37.36
N ALA A 212 -1.27 56.57 -36.64
CA ALA A 212 -1.18 58.01 -36.54
C ALA A 212 -0.28 58.66 -37.64
N ALA A 213 0.45 57.85 -38.37
CA ALA A 213 1.28 58.26 -39.53
C ALA A 213 0.52 58.09 -40.84
#